data_720c5ab8aa96e6b9d6e87d79cf934aa0
#
_entry.id   720c5ab8aa96e6b9d6e87d79cf934aa0
#
_cell.length_a   1.000
_cell.length_b   1.000
_cell.length_c   1.000
_cell.angle_alpha   90.00
_cell.angle_beta   90.00
_cell.angle_gamma   90.00
#
_symmetry.space_group_name_H-M   'P 1'
#
loop_
_entity.id
_entity.type
_entity.pdbx_description
1 polymer ?
#
loop_
_entity_poly.entity_id
_entity_poly.type
_entity_poly.pdbx_seq_one_letter_code
_entity_poly.pdbx_strand_id
1 'polypeptide(L)'
;SFRNTKTALESGVGTYTVTTTTTDTSTTDTSDVNMGANQQPIEIYNDDGVKITITGYGKTQYGSARLTMSVVNLYHKDLTITSSSNSIIVNGTSVNCSPYGEIQSGKTGDVLLEMYPEQLSGINVDDISTIDFKLAIRVKDTYQLKAETSDIYLTVNNGIVSQRVVYTDKENIQKVQQLLTNLGYNSGSTDGVPGKLTNSAILQFEKDHGYAENTDITPELIAQLEQAAQQ
;
A
#
# COMPACT_ATOMS: atom_id res chain seq x y z
N SER A 1 47.46 -5.87 4.55
CA SER A 1 47.92 -4.98 5.63
C SER A 1 47.12 -3.67 5.53
N PHE A 2 46.06 -3.53 6.29
CA PHE A 2 45.28 -2.29 6.33
C PHE A 2 45.58 -1.58 7.64
N ARG A 3 46.02 -0.33 7.54
CA ARG A 3 46.19 0.55 8.68
C ARG A 3 44.89 1.29 8.97
N ASN A 4 44.44 1.15 10.19
CA ASN A 4 43.31 1.88 10.75
C ASN A 4 43.84 3.20 11.32
N THR A 5 43.50 4.34 10.77
CA THR A 5 43.77 5.66 11.37
C THR A 5 42.49 6.22 11.93
N LYS A 6 42.41 6.21 13.24
CA LYS A 6 41.37 6.86 14.04
C LYS A 6 41.77 8.32 14.23
N THR A 7 41.00 9.26 13.70
CA THR A 7 41.12 10.66 14.07
C THR A 7 39.82 11.06 14.77
N ALA A 8 39.93 11.43 16.03
CA ALA A 8 38.90 12.04 16.80
C ALA A 8 38.86 13.54 16.48
N LEU A 9 37.70 14.10 16.19
CA LEU A 9 37.46 15.54 16.23
C LEU A 9 36.05 15.82 16.76
N GLU A 10 35.99 16.85 17.55
CA GLU A 10 34.89 17.32 18.40
C GLU A 10 33.70 17.88 17.64
N SER A 11 32.50 17.78 18.31
CA SER A 11 31.29 18.60 18.18
C SER A 11 30.94 19.20 16.81
N GLY A 12 30.02 18.61 16.13
CA GLY A 12 29.33 19.19 14.96
C GLY A 12 28.35 18.20 14.38
N VAL A 13 27.16 18.66 14.11
CA VAL A 13 26.07 17.91 13.46
C VAL A 13 26.61 17.13 12.27
N GLY A 14 26.82 15.83 12.44
CA GLY A 14 27.37 14.96 11.42
C GLY A 14 26.28 14.37 10.54
N THR A 15 26.26 14.77 9.29
CA THR A 15 25.59 14.05 8.20
C THR A 15 26.30 12.71 8.02
N TYR A 16 25.65 11.61 8.33
CA TYR A 16 26.16 10.28 8.03
C TYR A 16 25.84 9.91 6.59
N THR A 17 26.87 9.90 5.73
CA THR A 17 26.78 9.25 4.42
C THR A 17 27.07 7.77 4.62
N VAL A 18 26.03 6.93 4.58
CA VAL A 18 26.20 5.47 4.57
C VAL A 18 26.52 5.07 3.14
N THR A 19 27.81 4.79 2.87
CA THR A 19 28.22 4.13 1.62
C THR A 19 27.99 2.63 1.82
N THR A 20 26.87 2.10 1.35
CA THR A 20 26.63 0.65 1.28
C THR A 20 27.35 0.10 0.06
N THR A 21 28.44 -0.62 0.29
CA THR A 21 29.01 -1.50 -0.73
C THR A 21 28.24 -2.81 -0.67
N THR A 22 27.26 -2.96 -1.55
CA THR A 22 26.55 -4.23 -1.75
C THR A 22 27.35 -5.09 -2.70
N THR A 23 27.92 -6.17 -2.17
CA THR A 23 28.28 -7.34 -2.95
C THR A 23 27.55 -8.51 -2.34
N ASP A 24 26.35 -8.78 -2.81
CA ASP A 24 25.80 -10.12 -2.79
C ASP A 24 24.84 -10.30 -3.96
N THR A 25 25.16 -11.26 -4.80
CA THR A 25 24.50 -11.57 -6.05
C THR A 25 23.31 -12.49 -5.75
N SER A 26 22.16 -11.94 -5.42
CA SER A 26 20.89 -12.58 -5.74
C SER A 26 20.33 -11.81 -6.92
N THR A 27 20.45 -12.37 -8.09
CA THR A 27 19.82 -11.87 -9.32
C THR A 27 18.31 -12.03 -9.20
N THR A 28 17.65 -11.10 -8.52
CA THR A 28 16.25 -10.79 -8.84
C THR A 28 16.29 -9.93 -10.08
N ASP A 29 15.75 -10.44 -11.15
CA ASP A 29 15.62 -9.76 -12.42
C ASP A 29 14.71 -8.53 -12.27
N THR A 30 15.31 -7.39 -11.90
CA THR A 30 14.62 -6.10 -11.75
C THR A 30 14.59 -5.32 -13.08
N SER A 31 15.14 -5.89 -14.16
CA SER A 31 15.34 -5.21 -15.45
C SER A 31 14.06 -5.03 -16.27
N ASP A 32 12.96 -5.69 -15.89
CA ASP A 32 11.77 -5.83 -16.75
C ASP A 32 10.56 -4.99 -16.32
N VAL A 33 10.68 -4.14 -15.31
CA VAL A 33 9.58 -3.27 -14.88
C VAL A 33 9.89 -1.83 -15.26
N ASN A 34 9.08 -1.27 -16.15
CA ASN A 34 9.11 0.17 -16.41
C ASN A 34 8.50 0.90 -15.18
N MET A 35 9.32 1.04 -14.14
CA MET A 35 8.91 1.73 -12.91
C MET A 35 8.77 3.22 -13.20
N GLY A 36 7.71 3.83 -12.69
CA GLY A 36 7.53 5.28 -12.78
C GLY A 36 8.78 6.00 -12.29
N ALA A 37 9.41 6.81 -13.14
CA ALA A 37 10.74 7.40 -12.94
C ALA A 37 10.90 8.25 -11.67
N ASN A 38 9.80 8.50 -10.91
CA ASN A 38 9.76 9.35 -9.73
C ASN A 38 9.07 8.71 -8.53
N GLN A 39 9.02 7.36 -8.44
CA GLN A 39 8.43 6.69 -7.28
C GLN A 39 9.22 7.02 -6.02
N GLN A 40 8.57 7.67 -5.04
CA GLN A 40 9.14 7.84 -3.71
C GLN A 40 8.87 6.58 -2.87
N PRO A 41 9.85 6.09 -2.10
CA PRO A 41 9.63 4.96 -1.21
C PRO A 41 8.55 5.25 -0.16
N ILE A 42 7.62 4.31 0.05
CA ILE A 42 6.54 4.42 1.04
C ILE A 42 6.77 3.38 2.12
N GLU A 43 7.09 3.81 3.34
CA GLU A 43 7.20 2.92 4.49
C GLU A 43 5.79 2.49 4.92
N ILE A 44 5.54 1.17 4.92
CA ILE A 44 4.23 0.59 5.26
C ILE A 44 4.26 -0.26 6.54
N TYR A 45 5.46 -0.60 7.01
CA TYR A 45 5.67 -1.31 8.27
C TYR A 45 7.08 -1.07 8.79
N ASN A 46 7.22 -0.82 10.11
CA ASN A 46 8.53 -0.67 10.76
C ASN A 46 8.39 -0.99 12.25
N ASP A 47 8.50 -2.26 12.60
CA ASP A 47 8.41 -2.72 13.98
C ASP A 47 9.19 -4.02 14.19
N ASP A 48 9.63 -4.26 15.42
CA ASP A 48 10.28 -5.49 15.91
C ASP A 48 11.35 -6.08 14.96
N GLY A 49 12.20 -5.19 14.45
CA GLY A 49 13.32 -5.55 13.57
C GLY A 49 12.92 -5.87 12.12
N VAL A 50 11.69 -5.59 11.72
CA VAL A 50 11.24 -5.75 10.34
C VAL A 50 10.78 -4.40 9.80
N LYS A 51 11.28 -4.04 8.62
CA LYS A 51 10.86 -2.85 7.89
C LYS A 51 10.43 -3.22 6.49
N ILE A 52 9.26 -2.76 6.06
CA ILE A 52 8.72 -2.97 4.71
C ILE A 52 8.48 -1.62 4.06
N THR A 53 8.98 -1.46 2.85
CA THR A 53 8.90 -0.22 2.07
C THR A 53 8.47 -0.54 0.65
N ILE A 54 7.41 0.09 0.15
CA ILE A 54 7.06 0.03 -1.28
C ILE A 54 8.10 0.85 -2.03
N THR A 55 8.71 0.24 -3.04
CA THR A 55 9.81 0.84 -3.80
C THR A 55 9.47 1.08 -5.26
N GLY A 56 8.41 0.44 -5.78
CA GLY A 56 8.04 0.65 -7.17
C GLY A 56 6.73 -0.01 -7.57
N TYR A 57 6.18 0.49 -8.67
CA TYR A 57 5.05 -0.08 -9.39
C TYR A 57 5.28 0.09 -10.90
N GLY A 58 4.90 -0.90 -11.66
CA GLY A 58 5.01 -0.80 -13.12
C GLY A 58 4.48 -2.04 -13.84
N LYS A 59 4.54 -1.99 -15.17
CA LYS A 59 4.20 -3.12 -16.02
C LYS A 59 5.43 -3.96 -16.31
N THR A 60 5.24 -5.27 -16.35
CA THR A 60 6.25 -6.21 -16.79
C THR A 60 6.19 -6.37 -18.32
N GLN A 61 7.26 -6.88 -18.92
CA GLN A 61 7.28 -7.23 -20.36
C GLN A 61 6.22 -8.28 -20.74
N TYR A 62 5.68 -9.01 -19.77
CA TYR A 62 4.64 -10.03 -19.98
C TYR A 62 3.22 -9.48 -19.84
N GLY A 63 3.07 -8.16 -19.66
CA GLY A 63 1.78 -7.49 -19.60
C GLY A 63 1.07 -7.60 -18.23
N SER A 64 1.74 -8.10 -17.18
CA SER A 64 1.25 -8.00 -15.80
C SER A 64 1.61 -6.66 -15.17
N ALA A 65 0.89 -6.27 -14.12
CA ALA A 65 1.34 -5.21 -13.21
C ALA A 65 2.14 -5.82 -12.05
N ARG A 66 3.13 -5.09 -11.56
CA ARG A 66 3.96 -5.50 -10.42
C ARG A 66 4.12 -4.35 -9.43
N LEU A 67 3.79 -4.61 -8.16
CA LEU A 67 4.16 -3.77 -7.03
C LEU A 67 5.38 -4.41 -6.34
N THR A 68 6.45 -3.65 -6.17
CA THR A 68 7.69 -4.10 -5.54
C THR A 68 7.81 -3.50 -4.15
N MET A 69 8.12 -4.34 -3.18
CA MET A 69 8.37 -3.94 -1.79
C MET A 69 9.74 -4.45 -1.36
N SER A 70 10.55 -3.58 -0.77
CA SER A 70 11.80 -3.96 -0.12
C SER A 70 11.55 -4.28 1.34
N VAL A 71 12.10 -5.39 1.83
CA VAL A 71 11.97 -5.83 3.23
C VAL A 71 13.34 -5.97 3.85
N VAL A 72 13.57 -5.22 4.93
CA VAL A 72 14.74 -5.38 5.80
C VAL A 72 14.34 -6.29 6.96
N ASN A 73 15.01 -7.41 7.10
CA ASN A 73 14.77 -8.38 8.18
C ASN A 73 15.95 -8.38 9.17
N LEU A 74 15.83 -7.63 10.26
CA LEU A 74 16.76 -7.67 11.39
C LEU A 74 16.27 -8.62 12.50
N TYR A 75 15.14 -9.29 12.31
CA TYR A 75 14.67 -10.33 13.22
C TYR A 75 15.58 -11.57 13.13
N HIS A 76 15.69 -12.31 14.23
CA HIS A 76 16.63 -13.42 14.37
C HIS A 76 16.25 -14.72 13.63
N LYS A 77 15.19 -14.69 12.82
CA LYS A 77 14.71 -15.83 12.00
C LYS A 77 14.39 -15.37 10.58
N ASP A 78 14.42 -16.32 9.67
CA ASP A 78 13.95 -16.12 8.31
C ASP A 78 12.44 -15.86 8.30
N LEU A 79 12.01 -14.98 7.44
CA LEU A 79 10.61 -14.55 7.32
C LEU A 79 10.04 -14.89 5.95
N THR A 80 8.75 -15.18 5.93
CA THR A 80 7.91 -15.24 4.72
C THR A 80 6.88 -14.13 4.82
N ILE A 81 6.77 -13.36 3.76
CA ILE A 81 5.78 -12.27 3.64
C ILE A 81 4.74 -12.69 2.61
N THR A 82 3.47 -12.62 3.00
CA THR A 82 2.30 -12.96 2.17
C THR A 82 1.17 -11.98 2.42
N SER A 83 0.03 -12.12 1.74
CA SER A 83 -1.19 -11.42 2.17
C SER A 83 -1.70 -11.96 3.51
N SER A 84 -2.24 -11.08 4.33
CA SER A 84 -2.87 -11.46 5.62
C SER A 84 -4.24 -12.10 5.42
N SER A 85 -4.99 -11.61 4.47
CA SER A 85 -6.28 -12.17 4.01
C SER A 85 -6.15 -12.56 2.54
N ASN A 86 -6.99 -13.46 2.08
CA ASN A 86 -6.97 -13.90 0.67
C ASN A 86 -7.49 -12.83 -0.31
N SER A 87 -7.58 -11.59 0.12
CA SER A 87 -8.14 -10.51 -0.70
C SER A 87 -7.15 -9.37 -0.88
N ILE A 88 -6.53 -9.34 -2.04
CA ILE A 88 -6.06 -8.10 -2.63
C ILE A 88 -7.27 -7.48 -3.32
N ILE A 89 -7.48 -6.20 -3.11
CA ILE A 89 -8.57 -5.45 -3.73
C ILE A 89 -7.95 -4.50 -4.76
N VAL A 90 -8.38 -4.62 -6.00
CA VAL A 90 -7.95 -3.73 -7.09
C VAL A 90 -9.19 -3.03 -7.62
N ASN A 91 -9.18 -1.70 -7.66
CA ASN A 91 -10.33 -0.90 -8.09
C ASN A 91 -11.65 -1.33 -7.39
N GLY A 92 -11.59 -1.59 -6.08
CA GLY A 92 -12.74 -2.04 -5.28
C GLY A 92 -13.16 -3.50 -5.51
N THR A 93 -12.49 -4.24 -6.38
CA THR A 93 -12.81 -5.65 -6.70
C THR A 93 -11.78 -6.60 -6.10
N SER A 94 -12.23 -7.64 -5.41
CA SER A 94 -11.34 -8.69 -4.89
C SER A 94 -10.76 -9.51 -6.05
N VAL A 95 -9.44 -9.67 -6.05
CA VAL A 95 -8.66 -10.34 -7.09
C VAL A 95 -7.85 -11.51 -6.52
N ASN A 96 -7.52 -12.49 -7.37
CA ASN A 96 -6.84 -13.70 -6.95
C ASN A 96 -5.31 -13.60 -7.19
N CYS A 97 -4.68 -12.65 -6.52
CA CYS A 97 -3.22 -12.53 -6.47
C CYS A 97 -2.75 -12.41 -5.03
N SER A 98 -1.48 -12.64 -4.78
CA SER A 98 -0.89 -12.54 -3.44
C SER A 98 0.56 -12.10 -3.53
N PRO A 99 1.02 -11.16 -2.69
CA PRO A 99 2.44 -10.89 -2.56
C PRO A 99 3.16 -12.10 -1.97
N TYR A 100 4.39 -12.30 -2.40
CA TYR A 100 5.24 -13.35 -1.86
C TYR A 100 6.71 -12.93 -1.83
N GLY A 101 7.39 -13.27 -0.74
CA GLY A 101 8.83 -13.16 -0.61
C GLY A 101 9.35 -13.84 0.65
N GLU A 102 10.56 -14.37 0.57
CA GLU A 102 11.27 -14.99 1.69
C GLU A 102 12.54 -14.20 1.98
N ILE A 103 12.68 -13.71 3.20
CA ILE A 103 13.77 -12.84 3.60
C ILE A 103 14.56 -13.49 4.74
N GLN A 104 15.83 -13.80 4.48
CA GLN A 104 16.71 -14.38 5.48
C GLN A 104 16.98 -13.39 6.63
N SER A 105 17.23 -13.95 7.81
CA SER A 105 17.63 -13.17 8.99
C SER A 105 18.88 -12.33 8.71
N GLY A 106 18.84 -11.05 9.10
CA GLY A 106 19.92 -10.09 8.88
C GLY A 106 20.08 -9.61 7.44
N LYS A 107 19.13 -9.92 6.55
CA LYS A 107 19.19 -9.55 5.12
C LYS A 107 18.08 -8.60 4.72
N THR A 108 18.30 -7.98 3.55
CA THR A 108 17.28 -7.26 2.78
C THR A 108 16.93 -8.09 1.55
N GLY A 109 15.66 -8.10 1.18
CA GLY A 109 15.18 -8.76 -0.03
C GLY A 109 13.86 -8.16 -0.50
N ASP A 110 13.41 -8.59 -1.67
CA ASP A 110 12.21 -8.07 -2.28
C ASP A 110 11.01 -9.00 -2.08
N VAL A 111 9.85 -8.38 -1.95
CA VAL A 111 8.52 -9.00 -1.99
C VAL A 111 7.78 -8.44 -3.17
N LEU A 112 7.26 -9.30 -4.01
CA LEU A 112 6.59 -8.92 -5.23
C LEU A 112 5.10 -9.25 -5.14
N LEU A 113 4.25 -8.28 -5.48
CA LEU A 113 2.85 -8.51 -5.79
C LEU A 113 2.69 -8.42 -7.30
N GLU A 114 2.62 -9.57 -7.96
CA GLU A 114 2.33 -9.65 -9.38
C GLU A 114 0.84 -9.83 -9.62
N MET A 115 0.31 -9.07 -10.55
CA MET A 115 -1.10 -9.02 -10.90
C MET A 115 -1.22 -9.33 -12.40
N TYR A 116 -1.41 -10.60 -12.71
CA TYR A 116 -1.60 -11.06 -14.07
C TYR A 116 -3.02 -10.76 -14.57
N PRO A 117 -3.24 -10.46 -15.86
CA PRO A 117 -4.56 -10.12 -16.41
C PRO A 117 -5.66 -11.12 -16.03
N GLU A 118 -5.35 -12.41 -16.04
CA GLU A 118 -6.30 -13.49 -15.71
C GLU A 118 -6.72 -13.52 -14.21
N GLN A 119 -5.94 -12.88 -13.35
CA GLN A 119 -6.21 -12.81 -11.90
C GLN A 119 -7.05 -11.57 -11.53
N LEU A 120 -7.15 -10.59 -12.42
CA LEU A 120 -7.72 -9.26 -12.15
C LEU A 120 -9.24 -9.17 -12.34
N SER A 121 -9.95 -10.31 -12.46
CA SER A 121 -11.43 -10.33 -12.54
C SER A 121 -12.00 -9.42 -13.63
N GLY A 122 -11.28 -9.28 -14.75
CA GLY A 122 -11.69 -8.46 -15.91
C GLY A 122 -11.20 -7.00 -15.87
N ILE A 123 -10.48 -6.60 -14.81
CA ILE A 123 -9.82 -5.28 -14.77
C ILE A 123 -8.63 -5.31 -15.73
N ASN A 124 -8.54 -4.31 -16.61
CA ASN A 124 -7.36 -4.16 -17.45
C ASN A 124 -6.18 -3.63 -16.59
N VAL A 125 -4.98 -4.16 -16.82
CA VAL A 125 -3.76 -3.72 -16.12
C VAL A 125 -3.51 -2.21 -16.27
N ASP A 126 -3.90 -1.62 -17.40
CA ASP A 126 -3.78 -0.19 -17.67
C ASP A 126 -4.75 0.67 -16.85
N ASP A 127 -5.85 0.09 -16.42
CA ASP A 127 -6.92 0.78 -15.70
C ASP A 127 -6.80 0.63 -14.17
N ILE A 128 -5.71 0.01 -13.66
CA ILE A 128 -5.47 -0.10 -12.23
C ILE A 128 -5.22 1.30 -11.66
N SER A 129 -6.14 1.74 -10.80
CA SER A 129 -6.11 3.04 -10.12
C SER A 129 -5.99 2.93 -8.60
N THR A 130 -6.42 1.79 -8.02
CA THR A 130 -6.27 1.53 -6.58
C THR A 130 -5.85 0.09 -6.31
N ILE A 131 -5.03 -0.10 -5.25
CA ILE A 131 -4.60 -1.41 -4.78
C ILE A 131 -4.65 -1.40 -3.26
N ASP A 132 -5.46 -2.29 -2.67
CA ASP A 132 -5.63 -2.39 -1.22
C ASP A 132 -5.27 -3.78 -0.76
N PHE A 133 -4.50 -3.86 0.31
CA PHE A 133 -4.06 -5.13 0.85
C PHE A 133 -3.59 -5.01 2.30
N LYS A 134 -3.36 -6.16 2.93
CA LYS A 134 -2.75 -6.31 4.23
C LYS A 134 -1.73 -7.44 4.18
N LEU A 135 -0.57 -7.25 4.80
CA LEU A 135 0.50 -8.24 4.81
C LEU A 135 0.53 -9.02 6.11
N ALA A 136 0.81 -10.32 6.00
CA ALA A 136 1.19 -11.20 7.09
C ALA A 136 2.71 -11.46 7.04
N ILE A 137 3.36 -11.25 8.15
CA ILE A 137 4.78 -11.53 8.39
C ILE A 137 4.84 -12.82 9.20
N ARG A 138 5.40 -13.89 8.63
CA ARG A 138 5.44 -15.21 9.24
C ARG A 138 6.88 -15.68 9.43
N VAL A 139 7.12 -16.44 10.47
CA VAL A 139 8.40 -17.16 10.63
C VAL A 139 8.42 -18.31 9.62
N LYS A 140 9.42 -18.34 8.74
CA LYS A 140 9.50 -19.27 7.60
C LYS A 140 9.32 -20.72 7.98
N ASP A 141 10.09 -21.20 8.95
CA ASP A 141 10.14 -22.63 9.29
C ASP A 141 8.87 -23.16 9.95
N THR A 142 8.16 -22.32 10.68
CA THR A 142 6.99 -22.71 11.47
C THR A 142 5.68 -22.19 10.91
N TYR A 143 5.71 -21.28 9.95
CA TYR A 143 4.58 -20.52 9.44
C TYR A 143 3.80 -19.75 10.53
N GLN A 144 4.37 -19.65 11.73
CA GLN A 144 3.78 -18.87 12.80
C GLN A 144 3.68 -17.41 12.41
N LEU A 145 2.50 -16.83 12.62
CA LEU A 145 2.30 -15.40 12.44
C LEU A 145 3.15 -14.64 13.46
N LYS A 146 4.05 -13.79 12.97
CA LYS A 146 4.86 -12.88 13.77
C LYS A 146 4.13 -11.54 13.94
N ALA A 147 3.64 -10.98 12.84
CA ALA A 147 2.94 -9.71 12.81
C ALA A 147 2.08 -9.58 11.55
N GLU A 148 1.21 -8.57 11.55
CA GLU A 148 0.48 -8.09 10.39
C GLU A 148 0.70 -6.59 10.25
N THR A 149 0.69 -6.09 9.01
CA THR A 149 0.62 -4.64 8.78
C THR A 149 -0.78 -4.11 9.16
N SER A 150 -0.96 -2.80 9.25
CA SER A 150 -2.26 -2.19 9.07
C SER A 150 -2.78 -2.45 7.65
N ASP A 151 -4.04 -2.13 7.39
CA ASP A 151 -4.55 -2.09 6.02
C ASP A 151 -3.78 -1.03 5.23
N ILE A 152 -3.41 -1.39 4.00
CA ILE A 152 -2.62 -0.56 3.09
C ILE A 152 -3.51 -0.17 1.94
N TYR A 153 -3.68 1.12 1.74
CA TYR A 153 -4.50 1.71 0.69
C TYR A 153 -3.61 2.51 -0.24
N LEU A 154 -3.55 2.12 -1.51
CA LEU A 154 -2.73 2.78 -2.52
C LEU A 154 -3.58 3.35 -3.65
N THR A 155 -3.20 4.52 -4.13
CA THR A 155 -3.64 5.06 -5.42
C THR A 155 -2.51 4.87 -6.42
N VAL A 156 -2.86 4.48 -7.64
CA VAL A 156 -1.95 4.35 -8.78
C VAL A 156 -2.28 5.44 -9.80
N ASN A 157 -1.32 6.28 -10.10
CA ASN A 157 -1.47 7.34 -11.11
C ASN A 157 -0.22 7.42 -12.00
N ASN A 158 -0.37 7.17 -13.30
CA ASN A 158 0.72 7.19 -14.28
C ASN A 158 1.95 6.37 -13.84
N GLY A 159 1.73 5.18 -13.27
CA GLY A 159 2.81 4.29 -12.82
C GLY A 159 3.46 4.70 -11.49
N ILE A 160 2.95 5.71 -10.83
CA ILE A 160 3.38 6.14 -9.49
C ILE A 160 2.33 5.71 -8.48
N VAL A 161 2.77 5.06 -7.40
CA VAL A 161 1.91 4.76 -6.26
C VAL A 161 2.07 5.79 -5.17
N SER A 162 0.96 6.13 -4.53
CA SER A 162 0.92 6.93 -3.33
C SER A 162 -0.01 6.29 -2.29
N GLN A 163 0.28 6.48 -1.02
CA GLN A 163 -0.60 6.02 0.03
C GLN A 163 -1.79 6.97 0.15
N ARG A 164 -3.01 6.41 0.23
CA ARG A 164 -4.22 7.17 0.53
C ARG A 164 -4.72 6.87 1.94
N VAL A 165 -5.33 7.85 2.55
CA VAL A 165 -6.00 7.71 3.85
C VAL A 165 -7.43 7.27 3.60
N VAL A 166 -7.86 6.16 4.21
CA VAL A 166 -9.25 5.70 4.25
C VAL A 166 -9.69 5.64 5.71
N TYR A 167 -10.76 6.34 6.02
CA TYR A 167 -11.33 6.34 7.36
C TYR A 167 -12.24 5.13 7.55
N THR A 168 -11.95 4.33 8.57
CA THR A 168 -12.75 3.17 8.99
C THR A 168 -13.32 3.35 10.39
N ASP A 169 -13.03 4.49 11.02
CA ASP A 169 -13.52 4.81 12.35
C ASP A 169 -14.96 5.34 12.32
N LYS A 170 -15.65 5.07 13.42
CA LYS A 170 -17.06 5.38 13.56
C LYS A 170 -17.39 6.87 13.36
N GLU A 171 -16.54 7.75 13.84
CA GLU A 171 -16.77 9.21 13.84
C GLU A 171 -16.79 9.77 12.42
N ASN A 172 -15.77 9.44 11.63
CA ASN A 172 -15.70 9.87 10.23
C ASN A 172 -16.80 9.25 9.37
N ILE A 173 -17.14 7.98 9.61
CA ILE A 173 -18.27 7.34 8.91
C ILE A 173 -19.58 8.04 9.21
N GLN A 174 -19.87 8.32 10.49
CA GLN A 174 -21.07 9.07 10.90
C GLN A 174 -21.14 10.46 10.27
N LYS A 175 -19.99 11.15 10.21
CA LYS A 175 -19.89 12.47 9.58
C LYS A 175 -20.29 12.41 8.11
N VAL A 176 -19.77 11.44 7.36
CA VAL A 176 -20.14 11.24 5.94
C VAL A 176 -21.61 10.91 5.78
N GLN A 177 -22.16 9.98 6.59
CA GLN A 177 -23.57 9.65 6.56
C GLN A 177 -24.47 10.85 6.84
N GLN A 178 -24.10 11.70 7.79
CA GLN A 178 -24.82 12.93 8.11
C GLN A 178 -24.77 13.95 6.97
N LEU A 179 -23.60 14.17 6.39
CA LEU A 179 -23.42 15.11 5.28
C LEU A 179 -24.20 14.66 4.05
N LEU A 180 -24.15 13.38 3.69
CA LEU A 180 -24.94 12.80 2.60
C LEU A 180 -26.45 13.00 2.83
N THR A 181 -26.92 12.70 4.05
CA THR A 181 -28.35 12.89 4.42
C THR A 181 -28.77 14.36 4.32
N ASN A 182 -27.95 15.29 4.78
CA ASN A 182 -28.22 16.71 4.71
C ASN A 182 -28.29 17.21 3.25
N LEU A 183 -27.51 16.61 2.36
CA LEU A 183 -27.54 16.87 0.92
C LEU A 183 -28.66 16.16 0.16
N GLY A 184 -29.49 15.37 0.86
CA GLY A 184 -30.64 14.66 0.28
C GLY A 184 -30.32 13.26 -0.28
N TYR A 185 -29.09 12.75 -0.08
CA TYR A 185 -28.74 11.38 -0.45
C TYR A 185 -29.15 10.39 0.66
N ASN A 186 -29.73 9.26 0.27
CA ASN A 186 -30.18 8.24 1.23
C ASN A 186 -29.00 7.38 1.70
N SER A 187 -28.29 7.83 2.73
CA SER A 187 -27.15 7.11 3.32
C SER A 187 -27.55 6.02 4.33
N GLY A 188 -28.86 5.87 4.63
CA GLY A 188 -29.37 5.03 5.70
C GLY A 188 -29.25 5.66 7.08
N SER A 189 -29.02 4.84 8.11
CA SER A 189 -28.82 5.32 9.49
C SER A 189 -27.44 5.96 9.67
N THR A 190 -27.37 6.98 10.52
CA THR A 190 -26.09 7.62 10.91
C THR A 190 -25.50 6.87 12.11
N ASP A 191 -25.18 5.61 11.91
CA ASP A 191 -24.71 4.70 12.97
C ASP A 191 -23.19 4.52 13.02
N GLY A 192 -22.50 5.03 11.98
CA GLY A 192 -21.05 4.87 11.83
C GLY A 192 -20.64 3.49 11.31
N VAL A 193 -21.56 2.80 10.64
CA VAL A 193 -21.30 1.53 9.95
C VAL A 193 -21.61 1.72 8.46
N PRO A 194 -20.61 1.64 7.56
CA PRO A 194 -20.85 1.83 6.14
C PRO A 194 -21.57 0.61 5.57
N GLY A 195 -22.85 0.77 5.24
CA GLY A 195 -23.68 -0.25 4.64
C GLY A 195 -23.94 0.01 3.16
N LYS A 196 -24.78 -0.85 2.54
CA LYS A 196 -25.14 -0.70 1.13
C LYS A 196 -25.73 0.67 0.79
N LEU A 197 -26.55 1.24 1.68
CA LEU A 197 -27.15 2.55 1.46
C LEU A 197 -26.09 3.66 1.52
N THR A 198 -25.20 3.62 2.49
CA THR A 198 -24.06 4.58 2.59
C THR A 198 -23.22 4.53 1.32
N ASN A 199 -22.81 3.34 0.89
CA ASN A 199 -22.00 3.17 -0.32
C ASN A 199 -22.73 3.66 -1.58
N SER A 200 -24.02 3.34 -1.72
CA SER A 200 -24.82 3.83 -2.86
C SER A 200 -24.99 5.35 -2.84
N ALA A 201 -25.13 5.95 -1.68
CA ALA A 201 -25.22 7.40 -1.53
C ALA A 201 -23.90 8.11 -1.88
N ILE A 202 -22.75 7.55 -1.50
CA ILE A 202 -21.43 8.06 -1.89
C ILE A 202 -21.30 8.02 -3.42
N LEU A 203 -21.51 6.86 -4.04
CA LEU A 203 -21.43 6.72 -5.50
C LEU A 203 -22.36 7.69 -6.24
N GLN A 204 -23.60 7.87 -5.75
CA GLN A 204 -24.53 8.80 -6.38
C GLN A 204 -24.05 10.26 -6.24
N PHE A 205 -23.54 10.65 -5.06
CA PHE A 205 -22.98 11.98 -4.84
C PHE A 205 -21.80 12.24 -5.76
N GLU A 206 -20.84 11.32 -5.84
CA GLU A 206 -19.65 11.44 -6.69
C GLU A 206 -20.04 11.56 -8.17
N LYS A 207 -20.98 10.74 -8.62
CA LYS A 207 -21.51 10.76 -9.98
C LYS A 207 -22.19 12.10 -10.31
N ASP A 208 -23.06 12.60 -9.43
CA ASP A 208 -23.80 13.83 -9.64
C ASP A 208 -22.88 15.06 -9.73
N HIS A 209 -21.71 14.98 -9.09
CA HIS A 209 -20.71 16.06 -9.06
C HIS A 209 -19.54 15.83 -10.03
N GLY A 210 -19.53 14.72 -10.78
CA GLY A 210 -18.48 14.39 -11.74
C GLY A 210 -17.15 13.98 -11.11
N TYR A 211 -17.16 13.47 -9.89
CA TYR A 211 -16.00 12.90 -9.22
C TYR A 211 -15.76 11.44 -9.64
N ALA A 212 -14.57 10.92 -9.32
CA ALA A 212 -14.25 9.51 -9.56
C ALA A 212 -15.04 8.63 -8.58
N GLU A 213 -15.87 7.73 -9.13
CA GLU A 213 -16.76 6.89 -8.35
C GLU A 213 -15.99 5.83 -7.55
N ASN A 214 -16.09 5.88 -6.21
CA ASN A 214 -15.58 4.88 -5.28
C ASN A 214 -16.42 4.90 -3.98
N THR A 215 -16.20 3.96 -3.08
CA THR A 215 -16.94 3.89 -1.80
C THR A 215 -16.09 4.18 -0.58
N ASP A 216 -14.85 4.61 -0.78
CA ASP A 216 -13.92 4.89 0.30
C ASP A 216 -14.25 6.21 1.00
N ILE A 217 -14.28 6.18 2.31
CA ILE A 217 -14.45 7.38 3.11
C ILE A 217 -13.06 8.00 3.31
N THR A 218 -12.79 9.05 2.54
CA THR A 218 -11.48 9.73 2.50
C THR A 218 -11.59 11.17 2.98
N PRO A 219 -10.45 11.81 3.33
CA PRO A 219 -10.44 13.25 3.61
C PRO A 219 -10.99 14.08 2.45
N GLU A 220 -10.73 13.66 1.21
CA GLU A 220 -11.20 14.31 -0.01
C GLU A 220 -12.72 14.23 -0.13
N LEU A 221 -13.32 13.05 0.08
CA LEU A 221 -14.77 12.89 0.08
C LEU A 221 -15.44 13.79 1.12
N ILE A 222 -14.89 13.83 2.34
CA ILE A 222 -15.42 14.69 3.40
C ILE A 222 -15.37 16.16 2.97
N ALA A 223 -14.25 16.62 2.43
CA ALA A 223 -14.11 17.98 1.96
C ALA A 223 -15.07 18.35 0.83
N GLN A 224 -15.30 17.41 -0.12
CA GLN A 224 -16.26 17.56 -1.21
C GLN A 224 -17.70 17.66 -0.71
N LEU A 225 -18.08 16.81 0.24
CA LEU A 225 -19.41 16.85 0.87
C LEU A 225 -19.63 18.15 1.67
N GLU A 226 -18.64 18.58 2.42
CA GLU A 226 -18.70 19.86 3.16
C GLU A 226 -18.81 21.07 2.22
N GLN A 227 -18.10 21.06 1.10
CA GLN A 227 -18.20 22.10 0.09
C GLN A 227 -19.59 22.14 -0.55
N ALA A 228 -20.15 20.98 -0.88
CA ALA A 228 -21.49 20.88 -1.44
C ALA A 228 -22.58 21.37 -0.46
N ALA A 229 -22.41 21.12 0.84
CA ALA A 229 -23.35 21.55 1.88
C ALA A 229 -23.33 23.07 2.15
N GLN A 230 -22.40 23.82 1.57
CA GLN A 230 -22.33 25.28 1.70
C GLN A 230 -22.96 26.03 0.53
N GLN A 231 -23.43 25.35 -0.48
CA GLN A 231 -24.08 25.90 -1.68
C GLN A 231 -25.59 25.90 -1.54
#